data_a2f40b3f3d6dd5015dcfb575251e0bc9
#
_entry.id   a2f40b3f3d6dd5015dcfb575251e0bc9
#
_cell.length_a   1.000
_cell.length_b   1.000
_cell.length_c   1.000
_cell.angle_alpha   90.00
_cell.angle_beta   90.00
_cell.angle_gamma   90.00
#
_symmetry.space_group_name_H-M   'P 1'
#
loop_
_entity.id
_entity.type
_entity.pdbx_description
1 polymer ?
#
loop_
_entity_poly.entity_id
_entity_poly.type
_entity_poly.pdbx_seq_one_letter_code
_entity_poly.pdbx_strand_id
1 'polypeptide(L)'
;MLLEQGAKRVLDFGAGIGGGRSKFVGIEQQVLKRLGREFAATFEQAHLAALEKCELGMLLGDDAALDKYVREKYIHVSRITTGANTNTLGQIAQRYVTDLLKEHLPEQYIIIRNGKILLRGYEKSDGMPFDVVVSSNGKSAGIEVSFQVTTNSVIERKSGQADARQKLMHANGHTIAYVLDGAGNFQRSSALSTICHFSDCTVAYSEAEIAVLAEFIKEALA
;
A
#
# COMPACT_ATOMS: atom_id res chain seq x y z
N MET A 1 16.65 -6.10 31.85
CA MET A 1 16.83 -7.47 31.29
C MET A 1 15.60 -8.02 30.58
N LEU A 2 14.43 -8.16 31.21
CA LEU A 2 13.19 -8.62 30.53
C LEU A 2 12.69 -7.68 29.43
N LEU A 3 12.87 -6.38 29.62
CA LEU A 3 12.46 -5.34 28.63
C LEU A 3 13.36 -5.28 27.42
N GLU A 4 14.67 -5.42 27.60
CA GLU A 4 15.60 -5.47 26.47
C GLU A 4 15.36 -6.73 25.63
N GLN A 5 14.98 -7.84 26.27
CA GLN A 5 14.61 -9.07 25.56
C GLN A 5 13.28 -8.92 24.82
N GLY A 6 12.28 -8.24 25.40
CA GLY A 6 11.00 -7.94 24.73
C GLY A 6 11.16 -7.01 23.54
N ALA A 7 11.89 -5.91 23.70
CA ALA A 7 12.18 -4.97 22.60
C ALA A 7 13.03 -5.62 21.50
N LYS A 8 13.98 -6.48 21.85
CA LYS A 8 14.77 -7.24 20.89
C LYS A 8 13.94 -8.24 20.13
N ARG A 9 13.01 -8.96 20.77
CA ARG A 9 12.10 -9.91 20.13
C ARG A 9 11.12 -9.23 19.17
N VAL A 10 10.58 -8.05 19.52
CA VAL A 10 9.74 -7.25 18.61
C VAL A 10 10.54 -6.79 17.40
N LEU A 11 11.84 -6.49 17.56
CA LEU A 11 12.73 -6.12 16.45
C LEU A 11 13.10 -7.34 15.58
N ASP A 12 13.30 -8.51 16.20
CA ASP A 12 13.64 -9.76 15.52
C ASP A 12 12.42 -10.33 14.76
N PHE A 13 11.20 -10.09 15.26
CA PHE A 13 9.97 -10.49 14.59
C PHE A 13 9.78 -9.76 13.25
N GLY A 14 10.06 -8.45 13.19
CA GLY A 14 10.06 -7.70 11.94
C GLY A 14 11.06 -8.23 10.90
N ALA A 15 12.13 -8.90 11.33
CA ALA A 15 13.11 -9.54 10.45
C ALA A 15 12.66 -10.91 9.92
N GLY A 16 11.72 -11.58 10.61
CA GLY A 16 11.25 -12.95 10.28
C GLY A 16 10.05 -13.00 9.33
N ILE A 17 9.29 -11.92 9.17
CA ILE A 17 8.09 -11.87 8.33
C ILE A 17 8.42 -11.68 6.83
N GLY A 18 9.65 -11.36 6.51
CA GLY A 18 10.07 -11.07 5.14
C GLY A 18 11.14 -12.02 4.60
N GLY A 19 10.78 -13.24 4.25
CA GLY A 19 11.61 -14.10 3.37
C GLY A 19 11.71 -13.57 1.93
N GLY A 20 11.03 -12.50 1.59
CA GLY A 20 11.17 -11.75 0.35
C GLY A 20 11.77 -10.37 0.63
N ARG A 21 12.74 -9.95 -0.15
CA ARG A 21 13.40 -8.64 -0.09
C ARG A 21 12.43 -7.49 -0.39
N SER A 22 11.38 -7.35 0.40
CA SER A 22 10.41 -6.27 0.28
C SER A 22 10.99 -4.99 0.89
N LYS A 23 10.96 -3.88 0.15
CA LYS A 23 11.30 -2.54 0.66
C LYS A 23 10.35 -2.10 1.81
N PHE A 24 9.25 -2.81 2.03
CA PHE A 24 8.36 -2.66 3.20
C PHE A 24 9.02 -3.07 4.52
N VAL A 25 9.94 -4.01 4.51
CA VAL A 25 10.71 -4.41 5.70
C VAL A 25 11.35 -3.19 6.37
N GLY A 26 11.78 -2.19 5.59
CA GLY A 26 12.34 -0.95 6.12
C GLY A 26 11.34 -0.10 6.91
N ILE A 27 10.08 -0.03 6.46
CA ILE A 27 9.02 0.73 7.15
C ILE A 27 8.54 -0.02 8.38
N GLU A 28 8.31 -1.32 8.26
CA GLU A 28 7.97 -2.18 9.39
C GLU A 28 9.05 -2.14 10.45
N GLN A 29 10.33 -2.22 10.08
CA GLN A 29 11.44 -2.10 11.02
C GLN A 29 11.53 -0.71 11.66
N GLN A 30 11.25 0.37 10.92
CA GLN A 30 11.22 1.71 11.50
C GLN A 30 10.05 1.88 12.47
N VAL A 31 8.88 1.34 12.13
CA VAL A 31 7.70 1.31 12.98
C VAL A 31 8.00 0.54 14.26
N LEU A 32 8.53 -0.67 14.15
CA LEU A 32 8.86 -1.52 15.29
C LEU A 32 9.97 -0.92 16.17
N LYS A 33 11.01 -0.29 15.56
CA LYS A 33 12.06 0.42 16.29
C LYS A 33 11.54 1.64 17.04
N ARG A 34 10.57 2.36 16.46
CA ARG A 34 9.95 3.52 17.12
C ARG A 34 9.04 3.07 18.26
N LEU A 35 8.23 2.03 18.02
CA LEU A 35 7.40 1.40 19.04
C LEU A 35 8.26 0.91 20.21
N GLY A 36 9.35 0.19 19.92
CA GLY A 36 10.26 -0.28 20.93
C GLY A 36 10.89 0.84 21.76
N ARG A 37 11.22 1.98 21.15
CA ARG A 37 11.75 3.16 21.87
C ARG A 37 10.69 3.88 22.68
N GLU A 38 9.49 4.06 22.13
CA GLU A 38 8.37 4.67 22.85
C GLU A 38 7.91 3.77 24.00
N PHE A 39 7.98 2.45 23.81
CA PHE A 39 7.69 1.45 24.82
C PHE A 39 8.72 1.48 25.95
N ALA A 40 10.02 1.55 25.63
CA ALA A 40 11.08 1.68 26.61
C ALA A 40 10.98 3.01 27.39
N ALA A 41 10.73 4.12 26.68
CA ALA A 41 10.54 5.42 27.32
C ALA A 41 9.30 5.46 28.24
N THR A 42 8.20 4.82 27.81
CA THR A 42 6.98 4.71 28.63
C THR A 42 7.22 3.85 29.86
N PHE A 43 8.05 2.81 29.72
CA PHE A 43 8.38 1.91 30.83
C PHE A 43 9.31 2.56 31.84
N GLU A 44 10.23 3.41 31.41
CA GLU A 44 11.11 4.18 32.31
C GLU A 44 10.34 5.27 33.07
N GLN A 45 9.25 5.78 32.51
CA GLN A 45 8.45 6.86 33.11
C GLN A 45 7.19 6.40 33.83
N ALA A 46 6.74 5.16 33.61
CA ALA A 46 5.46 4.67 34.14
C ALA A 46 5.60 3.99 35.49
N HIS A 47 4.84 4.47 36.46
CA HIS A 47 4.48 3.64 37.62
C HIS A 47 3.81 2.35 37.12
N LEU A 48 4.24 1.20 37.59
CA LEU A 48 3.74 -0.13 37.22
C LEU A 48 2.20 -0.23 37.10
N ALA A 49 1.48 0.50 37.96
CA ALA A 49 0.01 0.57 37.95
C ALA A 49 -0.60 1.22 36.66
N ALA A 50 0.16 1.98 35.89
CA ALA A 50 -0.31 2.55 34.64
C ALA A 50 -0.14 1.58 33.47
N LEU A 51 0.80 0.67 33.53
CA LEU A 51 1.06 -0.38 32.53
C LEU A 51 0.00 -1.48 32.54
N GLU A 52 -0.57 -1.79 33.70
CA GLU A 52 -1.69 -2.75 33.81
C GLU A 52 -2.94 -2.28 33.04
N LYS A 53 -3.05 -1.00 32.75
CA LYS A 53 -4.13 -0.42 31.94
C LYS A 53 -3.76 -0.24 30.47
N CYS A 54 -2.52 -0.52 30.09
CA CYS A 54 -2.06 -0.45 28.71
C CYS A 54 -2.29 -1.79 28.02
N GLU A 55 -3.06 -1.80 26.94
CA GLU A 55 -3.35 -3.00 26.14
C GLU A 55 -2.07 -3.78 25.76
N LEU A 56 -1.00 -3.07 25.42
CA LEU A 56 0.30 -3.66 25.10
C LEU A 56 1.03 -4.17 26.35
N GLY A 57 0.88 -3.50 27.49
CA GLY A 57 1.49 -3.92 28.76
C GLY A 57 0.96 -5.27 29.23
N MET A 58 -0.32 -5.55 29.00
CA MET A 58 -0.94 -6.84 29.35
C MET A 58 -0.48 -8.01 28.47
N LEU A 59 0.13 -7.73 27.32
CA LEU A 59 0.63 -8.74 26.38
C LEU A 59 2.12 -9.07 26.61
N LEU A 60 2.78 -8.39 27.55
CA LEU A 60 4.18 -8.63 27.87
C LEU A 60 4.36 -10.01 28.47
N GLY A 61 5.17 -10.83 27.79
CA GLY A 61 5.43 -12.21 28.19
C GLY A 61 4.57 -13.26 27.49
N ASP A 62 3.57 -12.84 26.69
CA ASP A 62 2.79 -13.72 25.82
C ASP A 62 3.09 -13.40 24.36
N ASP A 63 4.07 -14.11 23.79
CA ASP A 63 4.53 -13.90 22.41
C ASP A 63 3.41 -14.17 21.39
N ALA A 64 2.52 -15.12 21.66
CA ALA A 64 1.41 -15.45 20.74
C ALA A 64 0.33 -14.37 20.77
N ALA A 65 0.01 -13.84 21.95
CA ALA A 65 -0.93 -12.74 22.09
C ALA A 65 -0.38 -11.44 21.48
N LEU A 66 0.93 -11.19 21.64
CA LEU A 66 1.60 -10.05 21.05
C LEU A 66 1.62 -10.14 19.51
N ASP A 67 1.92 -11.31 18.96
CA ASP A 67 1.89 -11.58 17.53
C ASP A 67 0.49 -11.37 16.94
N LYS A 68 -0.52 -11.91 17.59
CA LYS A 68 -1.92 -11.70 17.24
C LYS A 68 -2.31 -10.21 17.29
N TYR A 69 -1.93 -9.52 18.36
CA TYR A 69 -2.19 -8.09 18.52
C TYR A 69 -1.53 -7.26 17.42
N VAL A 70 -0.26 -7.55 17.09
CA VAL A 70 0.46 -6.85 16.02
C VAL A 70 -0.25 -7.08 14.67
N ARG A 71 -0.67 -8.31 14.37
CA ARG A 71 -1.41 -8.62 13.13
C ARG A 71 -2.77 -7.94 13.06
N GLU A 72 -3.51 -7.95 14.16
CA GLU A 72 -4.85 -7.37 14.22
C GLU A 72 -4.85 -5.84 14.35
N LYS A 73 -3.84 -5.30 15.05
CA LYS A 73 -3.71 -3.87 15.35
C LYS A 73 -2.61 -3.16 14.54
N TYR A 74 -2.01 -3.85 13.56
CA TYR A 74 -1.00 -3.27 12.65
C TYR A 74 -1.43 -1.90 12.11
N ILE A 75 -2.71 -1.75 11.80
CA ILE A 75 -3.34 -0.51 11.39
C ILE A 75 -3.20 0.60 12.45
N HIS A 76 -3.40 0.25 13.71
CA HIS A 76 -3.33 1.21 14.83
C HIS A 76 -1.90 1.66 15.08
N VAL A 77 -0.98 0.71 15.03
CA VAL A 77 0.46 0.93 15.20
C VAL A 77 1.00 1.80 14.08
N SER A 78 0.61 1.54 12.84
CA SER A 78 1.02 2.36 11.69
C SER A 78 0.45 3.79 11.74
N ARG A 79 -0.74 4.00 12.33
CA ARG A 79 -1.30 5.34 12.57
C ARG A 79 -0.48 6.17 13.55
N ILE A 80 -0.07 5.57 14.68
CA ILE A 80 0.74 6.24 15.70
C ILE A 80 2.08 6.69 15.12
N THR A 81 2.64 5.89 14.21
CA THR A 81 3.93 6.17 13.58
C THR A 81 3.86 7.04 12.33
N THR A 82 2.68 7.12 11.68
CA THR A 82 2.50 7.87 10.43
C THR A 82 1.76 9.20 10.59
N GLY A 83 1.46 9.61 11.81
CA GLY A 83 0.71 10.86 12.10
C GLY A 83 1.25 12.14 11.44
N ALA A 84 2.32 12.06 10.67
CA ALA A 84 2.87 13.18 9.92
C ALA A 84 2.83 13.02 8.39
N ASN A 85 2.59 11.81 7.79
CA ASN A 85 2.83 11.66 6.36
C ASN A 85 1.99 10.60 5.64
N THR A 86 0.68 10.79 5.55
CA THR A 86 -0.20 9.99 4.66
C THR A 86 0.27 10.07 3.19
N ASN A 87 0.83 11.20 2.77
CA ASN A 87 1.42 11.39 1.45
C ASN A 87 2.68 10.53 1.22
N THR A 88 3.47 10.29 2.26
CA THR A 88 4.72 9.51 2.15
C THR A 88 4.43 8.03 1.87
N LEU A 89 3.42 7.43 2.52
CA LEU A 89 3.04 6.04 2.27
C LEU A 89 2.51 5.84 0.85
N GLY A 90 1.68 6.75 0.36
CA GLY A 90 1.22 6.71 -1.02
C GLY A 90 2.37 6.78 -2.03
N GLN A 91 3.34 7.66 -1.81
CA GLN A 91 4.52 7.77 -2.69
C GLN A 91 5.43 6.55 -2.63
N ILE A 92 5.61 5.95 -1.44
CA ILE A 92 6.37 4.70 -1.28
C ILE A 92 5.67 3.57 -2.03
N ALA A 93 4.33 3.48 -1.90
CA ALA A 93 3.53 2.51 -2.59
C ALA A 93 3.68 2.62 -4.12
N GLN A 94 3.52 3.82 -4.67
CA GLN A 94 3.72 4.06 -6.10
C GLN A 94 5.13 3.72 -6.57
N ARG A 95 6.16 4.04 -5.76
CA ARG A 95 7.55 3.71 -6.09
C ARG A 95 7.77 2.21 -6.15
N TYR A 96 7.27 1.47 -5.17
CA TYR A 96 7.39 0.02 -5.12
C TYR A 96 6.74 -0.63 -6.35
N VAL A 97 5.50 -0.26 -6.69
CA VAL A 97 4.82 -0.75 -7.89
C VAL A 97 5.63 -0.41 -9.15
N THR A 98 6.13 0.81 -9.26
CA THR A 98 6.94 1.24 -10.40
C THR A 98 8.24 0.45 -10.53
N ASP A 99 8.92 0.20 -9.43
CA ASP A 99 10.19 -0.54 -9.41
C ASP A 99 9.95 -2.01 -9.82
N LEU A 100 8.91 -2.68 -9.30
CA LEU A 100 8.57 -4.05 -9.71
C LEU A 100 8.12 -4.12 -11.18
N LEU A 101 7.33 -3.17 -11.65
CA LEU A 101 6.95 -3.16 -13.07
C LEU A 101 8.18 -3.04 -13.98
N LYS A 102 9.22 -2.27 -13.59
CA LYS A 102 10.49 -2.19 -14.33
C LYS A 102 11.28 -3.49 -14.30
N GLU A 103 11.12 -4.31 -13.26
CA GLU A 103 11.76 -5.63 -13.18
C GLU A 103 11.06 -6.66 -14.08
N HIS A 104 9.72 -6.53 -14.26
CA HIS A 104 8.91 -7.51 -15.00
C HIS A 104 8.64 -7.13 -16.47
N LEU A 105 8.72 -5.84 -16.81
CA LEU A 105 8.45 -5.37 -18.16
C LEU A 105 9.76 -5.13 -18.94
N PRO A 106 9.83 -5.52 -20.23
CA PRO A 106 10.95 -5.19 -21.11
C PRO A 106 11.19 -3.68 -21.25
N GLU A 107 12.41 -3.29 -21.64
CA GLU A 107 12.84 -1.88 -21.76
C GLU A 107 12.02 -1.04 -22.75
N GLN A 108 11.31 -1.68 -23.68
CA GLN A 108 10.44 -0.99 -24.64
C GLN A 108 9.21 -0.35 -23.98
N TYR A 109 8.87 -0.73 -22.74
CA TYR A 109 7.77 -0.12 -22.00
C TYR A 109 8.25 1.13 -21.26
N ILE A 110 7.62 2.26 -21.58
CA ILE A 110 7.90 3.52 -20.90
C ILE A 110 7.05 3.59 -19.65
N ILE A 111 7.67 3.67 -18.48
CA ILE A 111 6.99 3.69 -17.17
C ILE A 111 7.21 5.04 -16.50
N ILE A 112 6.13 5.78 -16.29
CA ILE A 112 6.15 7.13 -15.71
C ILE A 112 5.30 7.16 -14.43
N ARG A 113 5.91 7.50 -13.31
CA ARG A 113 5.21 7.76 -12.06
C ARG A 113 4.59 9.15 -12.06
N ASN A 114 3.35 9.28 -11.50
CA ASN A 114 2.53 10.49 -11.57
C ASN A 114 2.38 10.98 -13.03
N GLY A 115 2.18 10.02 -13.93
CA GLY A 115 2.04 10.29 -15.36
C GLY A 115 0.65 10.78 -15.71
N LYS A 116 0.52 11.28 -16.95
CA LYS A 116 -0.76 11.72 -17.53
C LYS A 116 -0.93 11.09 -18.90
N ILE A 117 -2.18 10.76 -19.23
CA ILE A 117 -2.56 10.24 -20.54
C ILE A 117 -3.46 11.26 -21.23
N LEU A 118 -3.08 11.68 -22.42
CA LEU A 118 -3.88 12.59 -23.23
C LEU A 118 -5.08 11.83 -23.84
N LEU A 119 -6.28 12.23 -23.48
CA LEU A 119 -7.50 11.55 -23.88
C LEU A 119 -8.45 12.54 -24.57
N ARG A 120 -9.00 12.15 -25.73
CA ARG A 120 -10.07 12.91 -26.36
C ARG A 120 -11.31 12.86 -25.46
N GLY A 121 -11.89 14.01 -25.17
CA GLY A 121 -13.06 14.13 -24.30
C GLY A 121 -12.72 14.29 -22.81
N TYR A 122 -11.45 14.36 -22.43
CA TYR A 122 -11.06 14.75 -21.09
C TYR A 122 -11.02 16.28 -20.95
N GLU A 123 -11.59 16.80 -19.85
CA GLU A 123 -11.78 18.24 -19.66
C GLU A 123 -10.50 19.06 -19.64
N LYS A 124 -9.40 18.47 -19.14
CA LYS A 124 -8.11 19.16 -18.99
C LYS A 124 -7.20 18.83 -20.16
N SER A 125 -6.66 19.87 -20.78
CA SER A 125 -5.73 19.77 -21.91
C SER A 125 -4.41 19.08 -21.61
N ASP A 126 -4.02 18.99 -20.32
CA ASP A 126 -2.78 18.40 -19.86
C ASP A 126 -2.87 16.87 -19.61
N GLY A 127 -4.05 16.27 -19.83
CA GLY A 127 -4.31 14.85 -19.75
C GLY A 127 -4.83 14.36 -18.40
N MET A 128 -5.35 13.13 -18.40
CA MET A 128 -5.86 12.46 -17.20
C MET A 128 -4.69 11.94 -16.36
N PRO A 129 -4.61 12.32 -15.06
CA PRO A 129 -3.53 11.87 -14.19
C PRO A 129 -3.74 10.45 -13.69
N PHE A 130 -2.62 9.71 -13.53
CA PHE A 130 -2.54 8.39 -12.92
C PHE A 130 -1.33 8.31 -12.00
N ASP A 131 -1.39 7.43 -11.00
CA ASP A 131 -0.27 7.19 -10.09
C ASP A 131 0.93 6.60 -10.84
N VAL A 132 0.69 5.70 -11.80
CA VAL A 132 1.69 5.17 -12.73
C VAL A 132 1.07 5.06 -14.12
N VAL A 133 1.82 5.41 -15.15
CA VAL A 133 1.46 5.22 -16.56
C VAL A 133 2.50 4.30 -17.19
N VAL A 134 2.04 3.26 -17.87
CA VAL A 134 2.88 2.40 -18.71
C VAL A 134 2.44 2.56 -20.16
N SER A 135 3.38 2.82 -21.06
CA SER A 135 3.09 3.04 -22.48
C SER A 135 3.98 2.18 -23.37
N SER A 136 3.39 1.63 -24.42
CA SER A 136 4.07 0.91 -25.50
C SER A 136 3.19 0.94 -26.75
N ASN A 137 3.77 0.95 -27.95
CA ASN A 137 3.07 0.87 -29.24
C ASN A 137 1.91 1.87 -29.43
N GLY A 138 2.03 3.07 -28.84
CA GLY A 138 0.96 4.08 -28.92
C GLY A 138 -0.24 3.83 -28.00
N LYS A 139 -0.26 2.72 -27.28
CA LYS A 139 -1.24 2.42 -26.24
C LYS A 139 -0.69 2.73 -24.85
N SER A 140 -1.56 2.92 -23.88
CA SER A 140 -1.18 3.19 -22.49
C SER A 140 -2.07 2.46 -21.49
N ALA A 141 -1.49 2.01 -20.42
CA ALA A 141 -2.18 1.54 -19.23
C ALA A 141 -2.03 2.59 -18.11
N GLY A 142 -3.15 3.13 -17.65
CA GLY A 142 -3.20 4.01 -16.48
C GLY A 142 -3.41 3.19 -15.22
N ILE A 143 -2.52 3.31 -14.25
CA ILE A 143 -2.54 2.52 -13.02
C ILE A 143 -2.78 3.43 -11.83
N GLU A 144 -3.82 3.14 -11.07
CA GLU A 144 -4.14 3.76 -9.79
C GLU A 144 -3.64 2.88 -8.65
N VAL A 145 -2.87 3.45 -7.73
CA VAL A 145 -2.34 2.76 -6.57
C VAL A 145 -3.03 3.27 -5.32
N SER A 146 -3.59 2.39 -4.51
CA SER A 146 -4.23 2.74 -3.26
C SER A 146 -3.82 1.78 -2.15
N PHE A 147 -2.94 2.25 -1.28
CA PHE A 147 -2.57 1.56 -0.06
C PHE A 147 -3.17 2.32 1.13
N GLN A 148 -4.15 1.71 1.79
CA GLN A 148 -4.91 2.35 2.87
C GLN A 148 -4.82 1.53 4.15
N VAL A 149 -4.13 2.05 5.14
CA VAL A 149 -4.03 1.42 6.46
C VAL A 149 -5.34 1.57 7.24
N THR A 150 -6.04 2.69 7.03
CA THR A 150 -7.33 2.97 7.69
C THR A 150 -8.35 3.43 6.67
N THR A 151 -9.63 3.21 6.97
CA THR A 151 -10.72 3.72 6.13
C THR A 151 -10.63 5.23 5.99
N ASN A 152 -10.65 5.69 4.77
CA ASN A 152 -10.80 7.10 4.42
C ASN A 152 -11.65 7.23 3.15
N SER A 153 -11.94 8.48 2.76
CA SER A 153 -12.76 8.78 1.57
C SER A 153 -12.04 8.58 0.23
N VAL A 154 -10.76 8.20 0.23
CA VAL A 154 -9.98 8.09 -1.02
C VAL A 154 -10.49 6.94 -1.88
N ILE A 155 -10.74 5.76 -1.28
CA ILE A 155 -11.27 4.60 -2.03
C ILE A 155 -12.68 4.88 -2.57
N GLU A 156 -13.52 5.59 -1.81
CA GLU A 156 -14.86 5.98 -2.25
C GLU A 156 -14.82 6.96 -3.41
N ARG A 157 -13.91 7.94 -3.37
CA ARG A 157 -13.69 8.87 -4.47
C ARG A 157 -13.19 8.15 -5.73
N LYS A 158 -12.21 7.23 -5.60
CA LYS A 158 -11.71 6.43 -6.73
C LYS A 158 -12.83 5.56 -7.31
N SER A 159 -13.63 4.92 -6.47
CA SER A 159 -14.81 4.14 -6.86
C SER A 159 -15.82 4.99 -7.64
N GLY A 160 -16.17 6.17 -7.15
CA GLY A 160 -17.12 7.07 -7.83
C GLY A 160 -16.64 7.58 -9.19
N GLN A 161 -15.34 7.50 -9.49
CA GLN A 161 -14.75 7.93 -10.75
C GLN A 161 -14.43 6.75 -11.71
N ALA A 162 -14.47 5.50 -11.21
CA ALA A 162 -13.95 4.35 -11.93
C ALA A 162 -14.65 4.11 -13.28
N ASP A 163 -15.98 4.13 -13.31
CA ASP A 163 -16.77 3.95 -14.55
C ASP A 163 -16.42 4.99 -15.61
N ALA A 164 -16.49 6.26 -15.26
CA ALA A 164 -16.22 7.34 -16.20
C ALA A 164 -14.77 7.29 -16.73
N ARG A 165 -13.81 6.96 -15.85
CA ARG A 165 -12.40 6.83 -16.23
C ARG A 165 -12.17 5.65 -17.16
N GLN A 166 -12.73 4.47 -16.86
CA GLN A 166 -12.62 3.29 -17.73
C GLN A 166 -13.22 3.57 -19.12
N LYS A 167 -14.45 4.09 -19.19
CA LYS A 167 -15.11 4.41 -20.46
C LYS A 167 -14.27 5.36 -21.31
N LEU A 168 -13.69 6.38 -20.69
CA LEU A 168 -12.87 7.35 -21.41
C LEU A 168 -11.54 6.75 -21.88
N MET A 169 -10.91 5.91 -21.07
CA MET A 169 -9.69 5.17 -21.42
C MET A 169 -9.96 4.25 -22.62
N HIS A 170 -11.03 3.44 -22.57
CA HIS A 170 -11.42 2.53 -23.64
C HIS A 170 -11.77 3.27 -24.93
N ALA A 171 -12.50 4.40 -24.85
CA ALA A 171 -12.83 5.22 -26.01
C ALA A 171 -11.58 5.78 -26.74
N ASN A 172 -10.45 5.82 -26.06
CA ASN A 172 -9.15 6.25 -26.61
C ASN A 172 -8.19 5.07 -26.88
N GLY A 173 -8.64 3.81 -26.75
CA GLY A 173 -7.81 2.63 -26.99
C GLY A 173 -6.78 2.32 -25.91
N HIS A 174 -7.03 2.79 -24.70
CA HIS A 174 -6.17 2.62 -23.52
C HIS A 174 -6.85 1.75 -22.45
N THR A 175 -6.09 1.27 -21.47
CA THR A 175 -6.57 0.43 -20.38
C THR A 175 -6.36 1.07 -19.02
N ILE A 176 -7.13 0.64 -18.01
CA ILE A 176 -7.03 1.11 -16.64
C ILE A 176 -6.87 -0.07 -15.68
N ALA A 177 -5.92 0.04 -14.79
CA ALA A 177 -5.67 -0.96 -13.75
C ALA A 177 -5.60 -0.33 -12.35
N TYR A 178 -5.83 -1.15 -11.34
CA TYR A 178 -5.76 -0.74 -9.94
C TYR A 178 -4.87 -1.69 -9.14
N VAL A 179 -4.03 -1.12 -8.28
CA VAL A 179 -3.30 -1.84 -7.24
C VAL A 179 -3.87 -1.42 -5.91
N LEU A 180 -4.59 -2.31 -5.24
CA LEU A 180 -5.37 -2.02 -4.05
C LEU A 180 -4.95 -2.91 -2.90
N ASP A 181 -4.52 -2.33 -1.78
CA ASP A 181 -4.21 -3.09 -0.58
C ASP A 181 -4.39 -2.26 0.69
N GLY A 182 -4.26 -2.96 1.81
CA GLY A 182 -4.43 -2.39 3.14
C GLY A 182 -5.85 -2.54 3.68
N ALA A 183 -5.92 -2.80 4.99
CA ALA A 183 -7.18 -3.11 5.67
C ALA A 183 -8.25 -2.02 5.53
N GLY A 184 -7.82 -0.76 5.34
CA GLY A 184 -8.73 0.35 5.11
C GLY A 184 -9.52 0.24 3.80
N ASN A 185 -8.91 -0.29 2.73
CA ASN A 185 -9.59 -0.55 1.47
C ASN A 185 -10.59 -1.71 1.61
N PHE A 186 -10.19 -2.79 2.26
CA PHE A 186 -11.03 -3.99 2.41
C PHE A 186 -12.26 -3.78 3.32
N GLN A 187 -12.25 -2.77 4.19
CA GLN A 187 -13.43 -2.40 4.98
C GLN A 187 -14.52 -1.72 4.14
N ARG A 188 -14.24 -1.35 2.90
CA ARG A 188 -15.17 -0.70 1.97
C ARG A 188 -15.50 -1.61 0.78
N SER A 189 -16.11 -2.75 1.08
CA SER A 189 -16.39 -3.81 0.09
C SER A 189 -17.18 -3.31 -1.13
N SER A 190 -18.14 -2.41 -0.94
CA SER A 190 -18.91 -1.83 -2.05
C SER A 190 -18.04 -0.98 -2.98
N ALA A 191 -17.18 -0.12 -2.44
CA ALA A 191 -16.27 0.68 -3.23
C ALA A 191 -15.24 -0.20 -3.97
N LEU A 192 -14.72 -1.21 -3.27
CA LEU A 192 -13.79 -2.19 -3.85
C LEU A 192 -14.45 -2.96 -5.01
N SER A 193 -15.67 -3.48 -4.81
CA SER A 193 -16.44 -4.16 -5.86
C SER A 193 -16.67 -3.27 -7.07
N THR A 194 -17.00 -2.00 -6.87
CA THR A 194 -17.18 -1.03 -7.96
C THR A 194 -15.88 -0.82 -8.73
N ILE A 195 -14.75 -0.66 -8.07
CA ILE A 195 -13.46 -0.52 -8.73
C ILE A 195 -13.12 -1.78 -9.53
N CYS A 196 -13.27 -2.97 -8.94
CA CYS A 196 -13.02 -4.22 -9.65
C CYS A 196 -13.92 -4.39 -10.89
N HIS A 197 -15.16 -3.89 -10.83
CA HIS A 197 -16.08 -3.95 -11.96
C HIS A 197 -15.67 -3.03 -13.12
N PHE A 198 -15.16 -1.84 -12.80
CA PHE A 198 -14.71 -0.83 -13.76
C PHE A 198 -13.20 -0.75 -13.90
N SER A 199 -12.54 -1.88 -13.85
CA SER A 199 -11.10 -2.05 -14.01
C SER A 199 -10.84 -3.17 -15.01
N ASP A 200 -9.80 -3.02 -15.81
CA ASP A 200 -9.37 -4.08 -16.73
C ASP A 200 -8.46 -5.08 -16.03
N CYS A 201 -7.76 -4.62 -14.97
CA CYS A 201 -6.97 -5.46 -14.09
C CYS A 201 -6.95 -4.85 -12.68
N THR A 202 -7.25 -5.65 -11.67
CA THR A 202 -7.12 -5.24 -10.26
C THR A 202 -6.30 -6.28 -9.52
N VAL A 203 -5.24 -5.84 -8.87
CA VAL A 203 -4.30 -6.70 -8.13
C VAL A 203 -4.04 -6.17 -6.73
N ALA A 204 -3.59 -7.03 -5.84
CA ALA A 204 -3.11 -6.67 -4.52
C ALA A 204 -1.63 -6.20 -4.56
N TYR A 205 -1.09 -5.86 -3.40
CA TYR A 205 0.21 -5.21 -3.26
C TYR A 205 1.30 -6.22 -2.88
N SER A 206 1.50 -7.23 -3.72
CA SER A 206 2.58 -8.20 -3.57
C SER A 206 3.36 -8.36 -4.88
N GLU A 207 4.58 -8.87 -4.80
CA GLU A 207 5.42 -9.12 -5.97
C GLU A 207 4.72 -10.05 -6.98
N ALA A 208 4.10 -11.13 -6.49
CA ALA A 208 3.36 -12.07 -7.33
C ALA A 208 2.18 -11.41 -8.06
N GLU A 209 1.43 -10.55 -7.37
CA GLU A 209 0.30 -9.82 -7.95
C GLU A 209 0.76 -8.75 -8.96
N ILE A 210 1.88 -8.08 -8.69
CA ILE A 210 2.46 -7.12 -9.65
C ILE A 210 3.01 -7.85 -10.89
N ALA A 211 3.50 -9.08 -10.75
CA ALA A 211 3.84 -9.92 -11.91
C ALA A 211 2.61 -10.21 -12.79
N VAL A 212 1.45 -10.51 -12.18
CA VAL A 212 0.18 -10.67 -12.93
C VAL A 212 -0.20 -9.37 -13.64
N LEU A 213 -0.08 -8.22 -12.98
CA LEU A 213 -0.31 -6.93 -13.61
C LEU A 213 0.63 -6.69 -14.79
N ALA A 214 1.90 -7.07 -14.69
CA ALA A 214 2.87 -6.93 -15.77
C ALA A 214 2.52 -7.80 -16.98
N GLU A 215 2.07 -9.05 -16.77
CA GLU A 215 1.60 -9.91 -17.86
C GLU A 215 0.35 -9.32 -18.54
N PHE A 216 -0.63 -8.86 -17.75
CA PHE A 216 -1.78 -8.15 -18.30
C PHE A 216 -1.37 -6.94 -19.16
N ILE A 217 -0.41 -6.13 -18.70
CA ILE A 217 0.09 -4.97 -19.44
C ILE A 217 0.75 -5.39 -20.76
N LYS A 218 1.53 -6.48 -20.79
CA LYS A 218 2.14 -7.01 -22.01
C LYS A 218 1.08 -7.39 -23.03
N GLU A 219 0.02 -8.06 -22.61
CA GLU A 219 -1.09 -8.47 -23.48
C GLU A 219 -1.89 -7.25 -23.99
N ALA A 220 -2.21 -6.31 -23.11
CA ALA A 220 -3.04 -5.16 -23.45
C ALA A 220 -2.35 -4.13 -24.36
N LEU A 221 -1.03 -3.98 -24.24
CA LEU A 221 -0.23 -3.01 -25.00
C LEU A 221 0.55 -3.65 -26.18
N ALA A 222 0.31 -4.91 -26.45
CA ALA A 222 0.87 -5.61 -27.61
C ALA A 222 0.40 -5.01 -28.96
#